data_ad28bbd770d2cab8bc71928180ce250c
#
_entry.id   ad28bbd770d2cab8bc71928180ce250c
#
_cell.length_a   1.000
_cell.length_b   1.000
_cell.length_c   1.000
_cell.angle_alpha   90.00
_cell.angle_beta   90.00
_cell.angle_gamma   90.00
#
_symmetry.space_group_name_H-M   'P 1'
#
loop_
_entity.id
_entity.type
_entity.pdbx_description
1 polymer ?
#
loop_
_entity_poly.entity_id
_entity_poly.type
_entity_poly.pdbx_seq_one_letter_code
_entity_poly.pdbx_strand_id
1 'polypeptide(L)'
;MPPPRPDRNLPGAPNSLRPVLKRALLVVISFAIGLGLYACLRPLEMLLTVLQVKLRIDGISSQYTTIDGYRIHYFTGGSGPPIVLIHGLGSRAEDWANLMPQFVHGGCRVYAIDMLGYGRSARPVDAAYSIAQEAGIVEKFIASQNLGQTDLGGWSMGGWVAMRVALDEPERVRRLAIYDSAGLRFDLPFKASLFWPDNPAELTALNDVLSPSRGPHIPMPVQTDILRLVRRNGWIVQRSMNSMLTGADLLDGKLGALKMPVLISWGREDQLTPVSVAFSFHAQIPQSVLEIYDGCGHLAPRECSDRVGPNSLAFLKADPPLAPLIKEIPAGK
;
A
#
# COMPACT_ATOMS: atom_id res chain seq x y z
N MET A 1 -25.20 -84.24 -11.46
CA MET A 1 -23.92 -83.51 -11.34
C MET A 1 -24.24 -82.02 -11.40
N PRO A 2 -23.92 -81.26 -10.33
CA PRO A 2 -24.07 -79.80 -10.41
C PRO A 2 -22.85 -79.18 -11.10
N PRO A 3 -23.01 -78.00 -11.77
CA PRO A 3 -21.95 -77.36 -12.51
C PRO A 3 -20.92 -76.67 -11.55
N PRO A 4 -19.66 -76.53 -11.96
CA PRO A 4 -18.60 -75.94 -11.15
C PRO A 4 -18.81 -74.43 -10.92
N ARG A 5 -18.52 -73.96 -9.72
CA ARG A 5 -18.55 -72.53 -9.35
C ARG A 5 -17.37 -71.81 -10.02
N PRO A 6 -17.55 -70.59 -10.51
CA PRO A 6 -16.44 -69.82 -11.02
C PRO A 6 -15.60 -69.24 -9.87
N ASP A 7 -14.29 -69.49 -9.91
CA ASP A 7 -13.29 -68.86 -9.07
C ASP A 7 -13.23 -67.37 -9.36
N ARG A 8 -13.63 -66.54 -8.40
CA ARG A 8 -13.40 -65.08 -8.40
C ARG A 8 -12.11 -64.77 -7.70
N ASN A 9 -10.99 -65.01 -8.32
CA ASN A 9 -9.72 -64.37 -7.92
C ASN A 9 -9.60 -63.02 -8.62
N LEU A 10 -10.05 -61.96 -7.94
CA LEU A 10 -9.71 -60.61 -8.35
C LEU A 10 -8.21 -60.38 -8.06
N PRO A 11 -7.40 -59.88 -9.03
CA PRO A 11 -6.00 -59.60 -8.78
C PRO A 11 -5.89 -58.47 -7.77
N GLY A 12 -5.22 -58.77 -6.63
CA GLY A 12 -4.91 -57.79 -5.59
C GLY A 12 -4.07 -56.67 -6.18
N ALA A 13 -4.40 -55.44 -5.83
CA ALA A 13 -3.65 -54.24 -6.24
C ALA A 13 -2.14 -54.45 -5.99
N PRO A 14 -1.27 -54.05 -6.94
CA PRO A 14 0.15 -54.36 -6.87
C PRO A 14 0.78 -53.74 -5.60
N ASN A 15 1.46 -54.56 -4.83
CA ASN A 15 2.15 -54.22 -3.55
C ASN A 15 3.22 -53.11 -3.71
N SER A 16 3.56 -52.73 -4.93
CA SER A 16 4.56 -51.68 -5.28
C SER A 16 4.06 -50.26 -5.06
N LEU A 17 2.74 -49.97 -5.03
CA LEU A 17 2.20 -48.63 -4.82
C LEU A 17 2.24 -48.16 -3.36
N ARG A 18 2.20 -49.10 -2.37
CA ARG A 18 2.23 -48.74 -0.96
C ARG A 18 3.47 -47.99 -0.48
N PRO A 19 4.73 -48.35 -0.86
CA PRO A 19 5.90 -47.61 -0.45
C PRO A 19 5.99 -46.22 -1.12
N VAL A 20 5.51 -46.08 -2.35
CA VAL A 20 5.47 -44.77 -3.09
C VAL A 20 4.49 -43.84 -2.39
N LEU A 21 3.27 -44.31 -2.06
CA LEU A 21 2.27 -43.54 -1.35
C LEU A 21 2.75 -43.13 0.07
N LYS A 22 3.43 -44.00 0.78
CA LYS A 22 4.03 -43.66 2.09
C LYS A 22 5.09 -42.56 1.97
N ARG A 23 5.99 -42.65 0.98
CA ARG A 23 7.01 -41.64 0.74
C ARG A 23 6.37 -40.30 0.33
N ALA A 24 5.38 -40.30 -0.55
CA ALA A 24 4.64 -39.11 -0.93
C ALA A 24 3.94 -38.46 0.29
N LEU A 25 3.30 -39.27 1.13
CA LEU A 25 2.67 -38.79 2.36
C LEU A 25 3.68 -38.17 3.33
N LEU A 26 4.84 -38.78 3.54
CA LEU A 26 5.91 -38.27 4.38
C LEU A 26 6.43 -36.92 3.86
N VAL A 27 6.61 -36.78 2.53
CA VAL A 27 7.03 -35.51 1.91
C VAL A 27 5.97 -34.42 2.15
N VAL A 28 4.68 -34.73 1.97
CA VAL A 28 3.58 -33.79 2.22
C VAL A 28 3.54 -33.38 3.70
N ILE A 29 3.68 -34.32 4.62
CA ILE A 29 3.69 -34.04 6.08
C ILE A 29 4.91 -33.17 6.43
N SER A 30 6.10 -33.50 5.93
CA SER A 30 7.32 -32.72 6.20
C SER A 30 7.20 -31.30 5.64
N PHE A 31 6.62 -31.15 4.44
CA PHE A 31 6.34 -29.82 3.84
C PHE A 31 5.34 -29.03 4.68
N ALA A 32 4.25 -29.67 5.12
CA ALA A 32 3.23 -29.02 5.96
C ALA A 32 3.82 -28.57 7.31
N ILE A 33 4.66 -29.40 7.95
CA ILE A 33 5.36 -29.03 9.18
C ILE A 33 6.32 -27.87 8.93
N GLY A 34 7.11 -27.91 7.84
CA GLY A 34 8.02 -26.83 7.46
C GLY A 34 7.29 -25.51 7.20
N LEU A 35 6.16 -25.55 6.51
CA LEU A 35 5.32 -24.39 6.26
C LEU A 35 4.70 -23.82 7.55
N GLY A 36 4.22 -24.70 8.44
CA GLY A 36 3.70 -24.32 9.75
C GLY A 36 4.77 -23.64 10.61
N LEU A 37 5.97 -24.21 10.66
CA LEU A 37 7.11 -23.62 11.37
C LEU A 37 7.52 -22.27 10.78
N TYR A 38 7.57 -22.17 9.45
CA TYR A 38 7.84 -20.91 8.76
C TYR A 38 6.79 -19.84 9.09
N ALA A 39 5.49 -20.21 9.07
CA ALA A 39 4.41 -19.29 9.42
C ALA A 39 4.49 -18.81 10.88
N CYS A 40 4.97 -19.64 11.80
CA CYS A 40 5.20 -19.26 13.20
C CYS A 40 6.42 -18.35 13.38
N LEU A 41 7.51 -18.58 12.62
CA LEU A 41 8.76 -17.85 12.74
C LEU A 41 8.81 -16.57 11.90
N ARG A 42 8.03 -16.51 10.82
CA ARG A 42 7.96 -15.42 9.83
C ARG A 42 6.52 -15.09 9.44
N PRO A 43 5.65 -14.76 10.41
CA PRO A 43 4.22 -14.55 10.12
C PRO A 43 3.96 -13.39 9.18
N LEU A 44 4.75 -12.31 9.23
CA LEU A 44 4.61 -11.17 8.32
C LEU A 44 4.97 -11.54 6.89
N GLU A 45 6.06 -12.27 6.68
CA GLU A 45 6.45 -12.73 5.34
C GLU A 45 5.42 -13.71 4.76
N MET A 46 4.86 -14.58 5.60
CA MET A 46 3.78 -15.47 5.20
C MET A 46 2.53 -14.69 4.81
N LEU A 47 2.13 -13.70 5.61
CA LEU A 47 0.99 -12.84 5.31
C LEU A 47 1.18 -12.10 3.98
N LEU A 48 2.36 -11.52 3.76
CA LEU A 48 2.68 -10.85 2.50
C LEU A 48 2.66 -11.80 1.30
N THR A 49 3.10 -13.05 1.49
CA THR A 49 3.05 -14.09 0.44
C THR A 49 1.60 -14.42 0.09
N VAL A 50 0.74 -14.64 1.08
CA VAL A 50 -0.70 -14.88 0.87
C VAL A 50 -1.35 -13.71 0.15
N LEU A 51 -1.02 -12.48 0.57
CA LEU A 51 -1.52 -11.26 -0.05
C LEU A 51 -1.12 -11.14 -1.53
N GLN A 52 0.12 -11.50 -1.87
CA GLN A 52 0.60 -11.50 -3.26
C GLN A 52 -0.10 -12.57 -4.11
N VAL A 53 -0.36 -13.75 -3.54
CA VAL A 53 -1.16 -14.79 -4.22
C VAL A 53 -2.56 -14.26 -4.51
N LYS A 54 -3.20 -13.61 -3.53
CA LYS A 54 -4.51 -12.97 -3.71
C LYS A 54 -4.47 -11.91 -4.82
N LEU A 55 -3.51 -10.99 -4.78
CA LEU A 55 -3.34 -9.98 -5.83
C LEU A 55 -3.15 -10.61 -7.21
N ARG A 56 -2.40 -11.72 -7.29
CA ARG A 56 -2.20 -12.43 -8.56
C ARG A 56 -3.49 -13.06 -9.09
N ILE A 57 -4.35 -13.57 -8.21
CA ILE A 57 -5.68 -14.08 -8.56
C ILE A 57 -6.56 -12.94 -9.12
N ASP A 58 -6.44 -11.73 -8.54
CA ASP A 58 -7.12 -10.52 -9.01
C ASP A 58 -6.46 -9.92 -10.28
N GLY A 59 -5.55 -10.63 -10.94
CA GLY A 59 -4.87 -10.18 -12.16
C GLY A 59 -3.79 -9.12 -11.95
N ILE A 60 -3.29 -8.96 -10.71
CA ILE A 60 -2.26 -7.99 -10.35
C ILE A 60 -0.93 -8.71 -10.17
N SER A 61 0.07 -8.33 -10.94
CA SER A 61 1.39 -8.96 -10.97
C SER A 61 2.48 -8.06 -10.40
N SER A 62 3.49 -8.69 -9.78
CA SER A 62 4.71 -8.06 -9.28
C SER A 62 5.72 -7.91 -10.42
N GLN A 63 6.26 -6.72 -10.60
CA GLN A 63 7.17 -6.36 -11.69
C GLN A 63 8.33 -5.51 -11.15
N TYR A 64 9.35 -5.33 -12.00
CA TYR A 64 10.49 -4.47 -11.72
C TYR A 64 10.84 -3.65 -12.96
N THR A 65 11.32 -2.43 -12.72
CA THR A 65 11.95 -1.58 -13.72
C THR A 65 13.25 -0.98 -13.16
N THR A 66 14.04 -0.34 -14.00
CA THR A 66 15.25 0.37 -13.57
C THR A 66 15.07 1.87 -13.82
N ILE A 67 15.24 2.67 -12.76
CA ILE A 67 15.17 4.13 -12.80
C ILE A 67 16.48 4.68 -12.22
N ASP A 68 17.21 5.47 -12.96
CA ASP A 68 18.51 6.04 -12.57
C ASP A 68 19.52 4.99 -12.05
N GLY A 69 19.48 3.77 -12.62
CA GLY A 69 20.31 2.65 -12.16
C GLY A 69 19.76 1.91 -10.95
N TYR A 70 18.69 2.38 -10.31
CA TYR A 70 18.05 1.72 -9.18
C TYR A 70 16.96 0.77 -9.65
N ARG A 71 16.94 -0.44 -9.11
CA ARG A 71 15.86 -1.41 -9.32
C ARG A 71 14.65 -0.99 -8.51
N ILE A 72 13.55 -0.66 -9.17
CA ILE A 72 12.28 -0.25 -8.60
C ILE A 72 11.25 -1.35 -8.80
N HIS A 73 10.63 -1.78 -7.71
CA HIS A 73 9.53 -2.74 -7.71
C HIS A 73 8.19 -2.04 -7.80
N TYR A 74 7.21 -2.69 -8.45
CA TYR A 74 5.83 -2.26 -8.49
C TYR A 74 4.88 -3.42 -8.73
N PHE A 75 3.62 -3.24 -8.34
CA PHE A 75 2.52 -4.08 -8.78
C PHE A 75 1.78 -3.42 -9.93
N THR A 76 1.29 -4.23 -10.88
CA THR A 76 0.47 -3.73 -11.98
C THR A 76 -0.59 -4.75 -12.39
N GLY A 77 -1.77 -4.26 -12.78
CA GLY A 77 -2.87 -5.07 -13.25
C GLY A 77 -3.99 -4.22 -13.84
N GLY A 78 -4.94 -4.87 -14.51
CA GLY A 78 -6.07 -4.21 -15.14
C GLY A 78 -5.75 -3.57 -16.49
N SER A 79 -6.74 -2.85 -17.01
CA SER A 79 -6.69 -2.13 -18.30
C SER A 79 -7.48 -0.83 -18.19
N GLY A 80 -7.24 0.11 -19.12
CA GLY A 80 -7.88 1.43 -19.11
C GLY A 80 -7.00 2.55 -18.60
N PRO A 81 -7.56 3.66 -18.11
CA PRO A 81 -6.77 4.81 -17.66
C PRO A 81 -5.80 4.41 -16.54
N PRO A 82 -4.52 4.80 -16.65
CA PRO A 82 -3.51 4.45 -15.65
C PRO A 82 -3.68 5.24 -14.36
N ILE A 83 -3.46 4.57 -13.23
CA ILE A 83 -3.29 5.18 -11.91
C ILE A 83 -2.02 4.69 -11.25
N VAL A 84 -1.16 5.61 -10.80
CA VAL A 84 0.03 5.32 -10.01
C VAL A 84 -0.26 5.57 -8.54
N LEU A 85 -0.09 4.53 -7.71
CA LEU A 85 -0.34 4.55 -6.26
C LEU A 85 0.99 4.61 -5.52
N ILE A 86 1.14 5.61 -4.65
CA ILE A 86 2.37 5.97 -3.93
C ILE A 86 2.12 5.83 -2.44
N HIS A 87 2.83 4.92 -1.79
CA HIS A 87 2.64 4.58 -0.36
C HIS A 87 3.27 5.61 0.60
N GLY A 88 2.94 5.52 1.89
CA GLY A 88 3.45 6.36 2.96
C GLY A 88 4.84 5.99 3.49
N LEU A 89 5.33 6.75 4.47
CA LEU A 89 6.59 6.52 5.16
C LEU A 89 6.60 5.16 5.87
N GLY A 90 7.65 4.38 5.70
CA GLY A 90 7.77 3.04 6.30
C GLY A 90 6.87 1.96 5.69
N SER A 91 6.06 2.32 4.72
CA SER A 91 5.07 1.48 4.04
C SER A 91 5.64 0.80 2.79
N ARG A 92 4.78 0.23 1.95
CA ARG A 92 5.12 -0.48 0.71
C ARG A 92 3.90 -0.60 -0.21
N ALA A 93 4.12 -1.00 -1.45
CA ALA A 93 3.06 -1.14 -2.45
C ALA A 93 1.94 -2.11 -2.04
N GLU A 94 2.24 -3.17 -1.26
CA GLU A 94 1.22 -4.10 -0.74
C GLU A 94 0.20 -3.43 0.19
N ASP A 95 0.48 -2.28 0.78
CA ASP A 95 -0.48 -1.59 1.65
C ASP A 95 -1.69 -1.04 0.88
N TRP A 96 -1.59 -0.97 -0.45
CA TRP A 96 -2.70 -0.69 -1.36
C TRP A 96 -3.55 -1.92 -1.74
N ALA A 97 -3.26 -3.11 -1.18
CA ALA A 97 -3.87 -4.37 -1.61
C ALA A 97 -5.40 -4.42 -1.45
N ASN A 98 -5.99 -3.60 -0.58
CA ASN A 98 -7.44 -3.50 -0.45
C ASN A 98 -8.08 -2.62 -1.53
N LEU A 99 -7.34 -1.66 -2.09
CA LEU A 99 -7.84 -0.75 -3.14
C LEU A 99 -7.47 -1.20 -4.55
N MET A 100 -6.28 -1.79 -4.75
CA MET A 100 -5.83 -2.21 -6.09
C MET A 100 -6.86 -3.07 -6.84
N PRO A 101 -7.44 -4.16 -6.25
CA PRO A 101 -8.44 -4.96 -6.94
C PRO A 101 -9.70 -4.15 -7.30
N GLN A 102 -10.13 -3.24 -6.42
CA GLN A 102 -11.29 -2.39 -6.67
C GLN A 102 -11.06 -1.48 -7.88
N PHE A 103 -9.87 -0.88 -7.99
CA PHE A 103 -9.51 -0.03 -9.12
C PHE A 103 -9.38 -0.85 -10.42
N VAL A 104 -8.80 -2.06 -10.36
CA VAL A 104 -8.72 -2.97 -11.51
C VAL A 104 -10.12 -3.35 -11.99
N HIS A 105 -10.99 -3.82 -11.09
CA HIS A 105 -12.37 -4.18 -11.42
C HIS A 105 -13.19 -2.96 -11.84
N GLY A 106 -12.82 -1.77 -11.32
CA GLY A 106 -13.36 -0.49 -11.75
C GLY A 106 -12.89 -0.02 -13.12
N GLY A 107 -12.05 -0.80 -13.84
CA GLY A 107 -11.60 -0.48 -15.19
C GLY A 107 -10.41 0.49 -15.25
N CYS A 108 -9.59 0.55 -14.18
CA CYS A 108 -8.32 1.25 -14.17
C CYS A 108 -7.16 0.28 -14.45
N ARG A 109 -6.08 0.79 -15.02
CA ARG A 109 -4.78 0.12 -15.03
C ARG A 109 -3.96 0.62 -13.85
N VAL A 110 -3.76 -0.23 -12.85
CA VAL A 110 -3.09 0.13 -11.60
C VAL A 110 -1.59 -0.10 -11.69
N TYR A 111 -0.83 0.82 -11.11
CA TYR A 111 0.60 0.73 -10.83
C TYR A 111 0.84 1.15 -9.38
N ALA A 112 1.10 0.21 -8.47
CA ALA A 112 1.47 0.52 -7.09
C ALA A 112 2.98 0.36 -6.94
N ILE A 113 3.68 1.48 -6.75
CA ILE A 113 5.14 1.53 -6.72
C ILE A 113 5.67 1.35 -5.30
N ASP A 114 6.74 0.55 -5.12
CA ASP A 114 7.61 0.67 -3.96
C ASP A 114 8.60 1.80 -4.21
N MET A 115 8.50 2.89 -3.44
CA MET A 115 9.45 4.00 -3.53
C MET A 115 10.87 3.57 -3.24
N LEU A 116 11.86 4.38 -3.60
CA LEU A 116 13.27 4.09 -3.35
C LEU A 116 13.50 3.86 -1.84
N GLY A 117 14.20 2.81 -1.47
CA GLY A 117 14.42 2.45 -0.06
C GLY A 117 13.32 1.57 0.57
N TYR A 118 12.15 1.47 -0.03
CA TYR A 118 10.99 0.79 0.54
C TYR A 118 10.67 -0.53 -0.17
N GLY A 119 9.81 -1.33 0.47
CA GLY A 119 9.31 -2.58 -0.08
C GLY A 119 10.42 -3.48 -0.62
N ARG A 120 10.39 -3.75 -1.92
CA ARG A 120 11.38 -4.55 -2.66
C ARG A 120 12.27 -3.72 -3.58
N SER A 121 12.12 -2.40 -3.57
CA SER A 121 12.98 -1.48 -4.31
C SER A 121 14.38 -1.40 -3.72
N ALA A 122 15.34 -0.92 -4.50
CA ALA A 122 16.73 -0.73 -4.09
C ALA A 122 16.84 0.19 -2.86
N ARG A 123 17.89 -0.01 -2.05
CA ARG A 123 18.17 0.73 -0.80
C ARG A 123 19.58 1.32 -0.84
N PRO A 124 19.86 2.29 -1.73
CA PRO A 124 21.18 2.90 -1.79
C PRO A 124 21.50 3.68 -0.52
N VAL A 125 22.69 3.47 0.01
CA VAL A 125 23.13 4.10 1.27
C VAL A 125 23.40 5.59 1.14
N ASP A 126 23.63 6.07 -0.07
CA ASP A 126 23.94 7.45 -0.46
C ASP A 126 22.71 8.26 -0.88
N ALA A 127 21.53 7.64 -1.02
CA ALA A 127 20.30 8.35 -1.37
C ALA A 127 19.83 9.29 -0.25
N ALA A 128 19.29 10.44 -0.64
CA ALA A 128 18.76 11.43 0.29
C ALA A 128 17.42 11.03 0.91
N TYR A 129 16.62 10.25 0.18
CA TYR A 129 15.24 9.87 0.52
C TYR A 129 14.36 11.10 0.83
N SER A 130 14.62 12.22 0.15
CA SER A 130 13.82 13.44 0.21
C SER A 130 12.56 13.32 -0.63
N ILE A 131 11.55 14.15 -0.34
CA ILE A 131 10.33 14.22 -1.16
C ILE A 131 10.67 14.53 -2.62
N ALA A 132 11.60 15.46 -2.86
CA ALA A 132 12.04 15.81 -4.21
C ALA A 132 12.68 14.61 -4.93
N GLN A 133 13.50 13.79 -4.25
CA GLN A 133 14.09 12.60 -4.86
C GLN A 133 13.02 11.56 -5.20
N GLU A 134 12.09 11.29 -4.29
CA GLU A 134 11.01 10.32 -4.53
C GLU A 134 10.06 10.79 -5.64
N ALA A 135 9.76 12.09 -5.72
CA ALA A 135 8.99 12.66 -6.83
C ALA A 135 9.70 12.42 -8.18
N GLY A 136 10.98 12.71 -8.26
CA GLY A 136 11.77 12.46 -9.48
C GLY A 136 11.82 10.97 -9.87
N ILE A 137 11.81 10.04 -8.92
CA ILE A 137 11.69 8.59 -9.20
C ILE A 137 10.31 8.27 -9.78
N VAL A 138 9.23 8.83 -9.23
CA VAL A 138 7.85 8.61 -9.73
C VAL A 138 7.67 9.20 -11.14
N GLU A 139 8.17 10.40 -11.41
CA GLU A 139 8.13 11.05 -12.73
C GLU A 139 8.82 10.17 -13.79
N LYS A 140 10.02 9.70 -13.49
CA LYS A 140 10.78 8.82 -14.38
C LYS A 140 10.12 7.43 -14.51
N PHE A 141 9.45 6.94 -13.45
CA PHE A 141 8.65 5.73 -13.52
C PHE A 141 7.50 5.89 -14.52
N ILE A 142 6.71 6.96 -14.43
CA ILE A 142 5.62 7.29 -15.35
C ILE A 142 6.14 7.33 -16.79
N ALA A 143 7.28 7.98 -17.02
CA ALA A 143 7.93 8.07 -18.33
C ALA A 143 8.40 6.69 -18.82
N SER A 144 9.03 5.87 -17.96
CA SER A 144 9.57 4.54 -18.31
C SER A 144 8.49 3.53 -18.68
N GLN A 145 7.28 3.68 -18.11
CA GLN A 145 6.13 2.85 -18.42
C GLN A 145 5.33 3.38 -19.62
N ASN A 146 5.78 4.47 -20.28
CA ASN A 146 5.09 5.15 -21.36
C ASN A 146 3.63 5.50 -21.02
N LEU A 147 3.38 5.88 -19.77
CA LEU A 147 2.07 6.32 -19.32
C LEU A 147 1.89 7.77 -19.84
N GLY A 148 0.87 8.03 -20.62
CA GLY A 148 0.49 9.38 -21.02
C GLY A 148 0.02 10.19 -19.80
N GLN A 149 -1.10 10.90 -19.94
CA GLN A 149 -1.75 11.47 -18.76
C GLN A 149 -2.19 10.36 -17.82
N THR A 150 -1.83 10.51 -16.54
CA THR A 150 -1.98 9.48 -15.51
C THR A 150 -2.69 10.05 -14.29
N ASP A 151 -3.50 9.23 -13.62
CA ASP A 151 -4.00 9.56 -12.29
C ASP A 151 -2.91 9.24 -11.26
N LEU A 152 -2.82 10.09 -10.22
CA LEU A 152 -1.96 9.81 -9.08
C LEU A 152 -2.80 9.59 -7.82
N GLY A 153 -2.46 8.54 -7.08
CA GLY A 153 -2.99 8.29 -5.74
C GLY A 153 -1.85 8.26 -4.74
N GLY A 154 -1.85 9.15 -3.75
CA GLY A 154 -0.78 9.20 -2.76
C GLY A 154 -1.29 9.18 -1.33
N TRP A 155 -0.68 8.36 -0.47
CA TRP A 155 -1.07 8.21 0.92
C TRP A 155 0.02 8.72 1.86
N SER A 156 -0.33 9.61 2.82
CA SER A 156 0.59 10.17 3.81
C SER A 156 1.79 10.86 3.11
N MET A 157 3.02 10.45 3.36
CA MET A 157 4.21 10.90 2.62
C MET A 157 4.05 10.73 1.10
N GLY A 158 3.40 9.65 0.65
CA GLY A 158 3.12 9.42 -0.78
C GLY A 158 2.18 10.46 -1.39
N GLY A 159 1.25 11.02 -0.60
CA GLY A 159 0.42 12.15 -1.02
C GLY A 159 1.25 13.42 -1.24
N TRP A 160 2.23 13.67 -0.38
CA TRP A 160 3.19 14.77 -0.56
C TRP A 160 4.02 14.58 -1.84
N VAL A 161 4.53 13.37 -2.08
CA VAL A 161 5.24 13.02 -3.32
C VAL A 161 4.32 13.21 -4.54
N ALA A 162 3.07 12.72 -4.49
CA ALA A 162 2.12 12.85 -5.59
C ALA A 162 1.80 14.31 -5.93
N MET A 163 1.59 15.16 -4.91
CA MET A 163 1.38 16.61 -5.10
C MET A 163 2.61 17.28 -5.68
N ARG A 164 3.81 16.87 -5.26
CA ARG A 164 5.06 17.41 -5.82
C ARG A 164 5.17 17.07 -7.31
N VAL A 165 4.95 15.82 -7.71
CA VAL A 165 4.90 15.42 -9.13
C VAL A 165 3.86 16.22 -9.90
N ALA A 166 2.66 16.43 -9.33
CA ALA A 166 1.60 17.18 -9.97
C ALA A 166 1.91 18.68 -10.13
N LEU A 167 2.76 19.25 -9.29
CA LEU A 167 3.27 20.62 -9.42
C LEU A 167 4.41 20.73 -10.43
N ASP A 168 5.30 19.74 -10.47
CA ASP A 168 6.47 19.73 -11.35
C ASP A 168 6.09 19.37 -12.81
N GLU A 169 5.13 18.42 -13.00
CA GLU A 169 4.69 17.91 -14.30
C GLU A 169 3.14 17.95 -14.48
N PRO A 170 2.49 19.12 -14.36
CA PRO A 170 1.03 19.23 -14.31
C PRO A 170 0.32 18.65 -15.55
N GLU A 171 0.95 18.69 -16.72
CA GLU A 171 0.37 18.16 -17.97
C GLU A 171 0.32 16.64 -18.02
N ARG A 172 1.09 15.97 -17.16
CA ARG A 172 1.11 14.51 -17.06
C ARG A 172 0.09 13.96 -16.08
N VAL A 173 -0.48 14.80 -15.20
CA VAL A 173 -1.41 14.36 -14.17
C VAL A 173 -2.83 14.71 -14.58
N ARG A 174 -3.65 13.68 -14.82
CA ARG A 174 -5.06 13.83 -15.19
C ARG A 174 -5.94 14.15 -13.99
N ARG A 175 -5.74 13.42 -12.88
CA ARG A 175 -6.42 13.60 -11.58
C ARG A 175 -5.47 13.24 -10.46
N LEU A 176 -5.66 13.86 -9.32
CA LEU A 176 -4.87 13.62 -8.11
C LEU A 176 -5.80 13.21 -6.97
N ALA A 177 -5.51 12.10 -6.29
CA ALA A 177 -6.16 11.67 -5.06
C ALA A 177 -5.12 11.60 -3.94
N ILE A 178 -5.32 12.37 -2.87
CA ILE A 178 -4.46 12.31 -1.68
C ILE A 178 -5.25 11.73 -0.51
N TYR A 179 -4.60 10.84 0.24
CA TYR A 179 -5.21 10.11 1.36
C TYR A 179 -4.40 10.39 2.62
N ASP A 180 -5.03 10.96 3.64
CA ASP A 180 -4.40 11.24 4.96
C ASP A 180 -2.99 11.83 4.80
N SER A 181 -2.84 12.84 3.93
CA SER A 181 -1.56 13.26 3.35
C SER A 181 -0.76 14.16 4.29
N ALA A 182 0.57 14.02 4.25
CA ALA A 182 1.51 15.05 4.67
C ALA A 182 1.76 16.05 3.52
N GLY A 183 2.54 17.11 3.77
CA GLY A 183 2.99 18.07 2.76
C GLY A 183 2.79 19.53 3.13
N LEU A 184 1.94 19.82 4.09
CA LEU A 184 1.80 21.15 4.71
C LEU A 184 2.49 21.16 6.08
N ARG A 185 2.79 22.36 6.56
CA ARG A 185 3.30 22.57 7.92
C ARG A 185 2.17 22.33 8.93
N PHE A 186 2.42 21.48 9.89
CA PHE A 186 1.59 21.29 11.08
C PHE A 186 2.47 20.81 12.25
N ASP A 187 1.99 20.99 13.47
CA ASP A 187 2.70 20.53 14.66
C ASP A 187 2.50 19.01 14.82
N LEU A 188 3.61 18.27 14.85
CA LEU A 188 3.56 16.84 15.14
C LEU A 188 3.18 16.62 16.60
N PRO A 189 2.10 15.91 16.93
CA PRO A 189 1.67 15.68 18.29
C PRO A 189 2.53 14.63 19.04
N PHE A 190 3.58 14.13 18.42
CA PHE A 190 4.45 13.06 18.93
C PHE A 190 5.90 13.26 18.44
N LYS A 191 6.83 12.49 19.04
CA LYS A 191 8.24 12.50 18.62
C LYS A 191 8.40 11.71 17.31
N ALA A 192 9.25 12.21 16.41
CA ALA A 192 9.56 11.54 15.14
C ALA A 192 10.09 10.10 15.32
N SER A 193 10.72 9.79 16.45
CA SER A 193 11.20 8.44 16.78
C SER A 193 10.10 7.38 16.84
N LEU A 194 8.84 7.78 16.94
CA LEU A 194 7.70 6.86 16.89
C LEU A 194 7.69 6.01 15.61
N PHE A 195 8.23 6.52 14.49
CA PHE A 195 8.24 5.82 13.21
C PHE A 195 9.31 4.72 13.07
N TRP A 196 10.24 4.60 14.03
CA TRP A 196 11.21 3.50 14.08
C TRP A 196 11.25 2.85 15.47
N PRO A 197 10.14 2.22 15.87
CA PRO A 197 10.00 1.59 17.17
C PRO A 197 11.08 0.53 17.39
N ASP A 198 11.66 0.47 18.58
CA ASP A 198 12.70 -0.48 18.95
C ASP A 198 12.17 -1.66 19.81
N ASN A 199 10.99 -1.49 20.38
CA ASN A 199 10.35 -2.45 21.29
C ASN A 199 8.84 -2.54 21.05
N PRO A 200 8.17 -3.60 21.61
CA PRO A 200 6.73 -3.81 21.43
C PRO A 200 5.86 -2.66 21.94
N ALA A 201 6.24 -1.96 22.99
CA ALA A 201 5.45 -0.86 23.54
C ALA A 201 5.43 0.34 22.58
N GLU A 202 6.59 0.70 22.01
CA GLU A 202 6.68 1.74 20.99
C GLU A 202 5.95 1.37 19.70
N LEU A 203 6.00 0.09 19.28
CA LEU A 203 5.24 -0.40 18.15
C LEU A 203 3.73 -0.29 18.39
N THR A 204 3.28 -0.60 19.60
CA THR A 204 1.88 -0.42 19.99
C THR A 204 1.50 1.06 19.95
N ALA A 205 2.32 1.94 20.51
CA ALA A 205 2.09 3.39 20.48
C ALA A 205 2.00 3.93 19.04
N LEU A 206 2.85 3.46 18.12
CA LEU A 206 2.73 3.80 16.70
C LEU A 206 1.40 3.31 16.12
N ASN A 207 1.02 2.05 16.39
CA ASN A 207 -0.23 1.49 15.89
C ASN A 207 -1.44 2.26 16.40
N ASP A 208 -1.45 2.69 17.67
CA ASP A 208 -2.56 3.44 18.28
C ASP A 208 -2.72 4.84 17.64
N VAL A 209 -1.62 5.47 17.22
CA VAL A 209 -1.67 6.75 16.49
C VAL A 209 -2.16 6.56 15.05
N LEU A 210 -1.72 5.49 14.39
CA LEU A 210 -2.12 5.20 13.01
C LEU A 210 -3.57 4.75 12.90
N SER A 211 -4.08 4.01 13.89
CA SER A 211 -5.37 3.31 13.83
C SER A 211 -6.10 3.35 15.19
N PRO A 212 -6.46 4.53 15.69
CA PRO A 212 -6.99 4.67 17.05
C PRO A 212 -8.34 4.00 17.27
N SER A 213 -9.17 3.89 16.22
CA SER A 213 -10.53 3.34 16.34
C SER A 213 -10.63 1.86 16.02
N ARG A 214 -9.67 1.29 15.30
CA ARG A 214 -9.73 -0.08 14.75
C ARG A 214 -8.42 -0.84 14.88
N GLY A 215 -7.43 -0.28 15.59
CA GLY A 215 -6.11 -0.89 15.71
C GLY A 215 -6.21 -2.31 16.26
N PRO A 216 -6.04 -3.37 15.45
CA PRO A 216 -6.01 -4.71 15.97
C PRO A 216 -4.82 -4.85 16.91
N HIS A 217 -5.02 -5.57 18.02
CA HIS A 217 -3.88 -6.01 18.79
C HIS A 217 -2.95 -6.83 17.87
N ILE A 218 -1.75 -6.31 17.61
CA ILE A 218 -0.77 -7.00 16.76
C ILE A 218 -0.23 -8.21 17.54
N PRO A 219 -0.42 -9.45 17.08
CA PRO A 219 0.08 -10.63 17.80
C PRO A 219 1.61 -10.59 17.97
N MET A 220 2.12 -11.05 19.11
CA MET A 220 3.56 -11.03 19.43
C MET A 220 4.49 -11.55 18.33
N PRO A 221 4.20 -12.67 17.64
CA PRO A 221 5.06 -13.12 16.53
C PRO A 221 5.15 -12.10 15.40
N VAL A 222 4.04 -11.41 15.08
CA VAL A 222 3.99 -10.37 14.06
C VAL A 222 4.74 -9.13 14.51
N GLN A 223 4.58 -8.71 15.79
CA GLN A 223 5.37 -7.62 16.37
C GLN A 223 6.86 -7.89 16.25
N THR A 224 7.30 -9.11 16.57
CA THR A 224 8.70 -9.53 16.48
C THR A 224 9.23 -9.42 15.05
N ASP A 225 8.45 -9.80 14.05
CA ASP A 225 8.85 -9.66 12.65
C ASP A 225 8.90 -8.19 12.20
N ILE A 226 7.93 -7.37 12.61
CA ILE A 226 7.92 -5.93 12.32
C ILE A 226 9.17 -5.28 12.94
N LEU A 227 9.45 -5.51 14.22
CA LEU A 227 10.62 -4.94 14.89
C LEU A 227 11.94 -5.38 14.25
N ARG A 228 12.02 -6.64 13.81
CA ARG A 228 13.18 -7.14 13.03
C ARG A 228 13.35 -6.35 11.72
N LEU A 229 12.26 -6.08 11.03
CA LEU A 229 12.25 -5.30 9.79
C LEU A 229 12.65 -3.84 10.05
N VAL A 230 12.13 -3.23 11.11
CA VAL A 230 12.48 -1.87 11.53
C VAL A 230 13.97 -1.77 11.88
N ARG A 231 14.52 -2.69 12.67
CA ARG A 231 15.97 -2.72 12.98
C ARG A 231 16.83 -2.82 11.72
N ARG A 232 16.37 -3.52 10.70
CA ARG A 232 17.11 -3.68 9.44
C ARG A 232 17.01 -2.44 8.54
N ASN A 233 15.86 -1.80 8.46
CA ASN A 233 15.54 -0.78 7.45
C ASN A 233 15.15 0.58 8.04
N GLY A 234 15.02 0.71 9.36
CA GLY A 234 14.54 1.93 10.03
C GLY A 234 15.43 3.15 9.78
N TRP A 235 16.70 2.92 9.44
CA TRP A 235 17.62 4.00 9.06
C TRP A 235 17.12 4.78 7.82
N ILE A 236 16.40 4.13 6.92
CA ILE A 236 15.79 4.77 5.73
C ILE A 236 14.64 5.66 6.18
N VAL A 237 13.74 5.11 7.01
CA VAL A 237 12.61 5.85 7.60
C VAL A 237 13.12 7.08 8.36
N GLN A 238 14.17 6.92 9.16
CA GLN A 238 14.79 8.01 9.90
C GLN A 238 15.37 9.07 8.95
N ARG A 239 16.05 8.67 7.88
CA ARG A 239 16.62 9.61 6.90
C ARG A 239 15.54 10.37 6.15
N SER A 240 14.47 9.67 5.69
CA SER A 240 13.31 10.32 5.06
C SER A 240 12.63 11.31 6.02
N MET A 241 12.38 10.90 7.26
CA MET A 241 11.79 11.77 8.28
C MET A 241 12.66 13.00 8.55
N ASN A 242 13.96 12.82 8.72
CA ASN A 242 14.88 13.94 8.92
C ASN A 242 14.85 14.92 7.73
N SER A 243 14.77 14.40 6.49
CA SER A 243 14.64 15.24 5.31
C SER A 243 13.31 16.00 5.32
N MET A 244 12.19 15.36 5.61
CA MET A 244 10.86 16.01 5.69
C MET A 244 10.83 17.09 6.77
N LEU A 245 11.44 16.85 7.92
CA LEU A 245 11.48 17.80 9.04
C LEU A 245 12.33 19.06 8.78
N THR A 246 13.18 19.07 7.75
CA THR A 246 13.86 20.32 7.32
C THR A 246 12.87 21.37 6.81
N GLY A 247 11.69 20.94 6.34
CA GLY A 247 10.69 21.80 5.74
C GLY A 247 11.03 22.28 4.31
N ALA A 248 12.16 21.83 3.74
CA ALA A 248 12.61 22.28 2.40
C ALA A 248 11.62 21.96 1.29
N ASP A 249 10.93 20.81 1.38
CA ASP A 249 9.98 20.34 0.39
C ASP A 249 8.52 20.70 0.69
N LEU A 250 8.22 21.50 1.73
CA LEU A 250 6.83 21.89 2.08
C LEU A 250 6.13 22.62 0.94
N LEU A 251 4.83 22.38 0.84
CA LEU A 251 3.96 22.84 -0.23
C LEU A 251 3.06 24.01 0.18
N ASP A 252 3.25 24.57 1.37
CA ASP A 252 2.51 25.74 1.85
C ASP A 252 2.58 26.87 0.84
N GLY A 253 1.41 27.40 0.46
CA GLY A 253 1.27 28.48 -0.51
C GLY A 253 1.53 28.11 -1.99
N LYS A 254 1.85 26.84 -2.28
CA LYS A 254 2.12 26.36 -3.66
C LYS A 254 0.94 25.63 -4.28
N LEU A 255 0.01 25.11 -3.47
CA LEU A 255 -1.05 24.18 -3.90
C LEU A 255 -2.09 24.80 -4.82
N GLY A 256 -2.26 26.12 -4.79
CA GLY A 256 -3.12 26.84 -5.76
C GLY A 256 -2.65 26.75 -7.22
N ALA A 257 -1.42 26.27 -7.46
CA ALA A 257 -0.89 26.02 -8.81
C ALA A 257 -1.35 24.67 -9.41
N LEU A 258 -1.91 23.77 -8.60
CA LEU A 258 -2.50 22.51 -9.09
C LEU A 258 -3.68 22.81 -10.04
N LYS A 259 -3.66 22.26 -11.25
CA LYS A 259 -4.66 22.55 -12.29
C LYS A 259 -5.67 21.42 -12.48
N MET A 260 -5.30 20.19 -12.11
CA MET A 260 -6.14 19.02 -12.24
C MET A 260 -7.20 18.96 -11.13
N PRO A 261 -8.29 18.18 -11.31
CA PRO A 261 -9.20 17.82 -10.24
C PRO A 261 -8.46 17.09 -9.11
N VAL A 262 -8.76 17.43 -7.85
CA VAL A 262 -8.11 16.86 -6.67
C VAL A 262 -9.16 16.27 -5.73
N LEU A 263 -8.97 15.01 -5.32
CA LEU A 263 -9.66 14.37 -4.21
C LEU A 263 -8.77 14.43 -2.96
N ILE A 264 -9.33 14.93 -1.89
CA ILE A 264 -8.74 14.88 -0.55
C ILE A 264 -9.59 13.91 0.27
N SER A 265 -9.04 12.75 0.59
CA SER A 265 -9.70 11.67 1.32
C SER A 265 -9.06 11.52 2.69
N TRP A 266 -9.86 11.56 3.77
CA TRP A 266 -9.29 11.67 5.11
C TRP A 266 -10.08 10.95 6.18
N GLY A 267 -9.37 10.21 7.04
CA GLY A 267 -9.95 9.65 8.27
C GLY A 267 -10.22 10.75 9.31
N ARG A 268 -11.44 10.80 9.88
CA ARG A 268 -11.77 11.78 10.90
C ARG A 268 -10.94 11.64 12.16
N GLU A 269 -10.65 10.39 12.53
CA GLU A 269 -9.90 10.02 13.73
C GLU A 269 -8.39 9.93 13.52
N ASP A 270 -7.86 10.47 12.39
CA ASP A 270 -6.45 10.51 12.12
C ASP A 270 -5.71 11.33 13.19
N GLN A 271 -4.88 10.65 14.00
CA GLN A 271 -4.06 11.26 15.04
C GLN A 271 -2.63 11.56 14.56
N LEU A 272 -2.26 11.08 13.37
CA LEU A 272 -0.95 11.34 12.77
C LEU A 272 -0.95 12.66 12.00
N THR A 273 -1.87 12.80 11.06
CA THR A 273 -2.15 14.02 10.30
C THR A 273 -3.58 14.45 10.61
N PRO A 274 -3.79 15.29 11.62
CA PRO A 274 -5.14 15.63 12.07
C PRO A 274 -6.03 16.15 10.96
N VAL A 275 -7.34 15.86 11.04
CA VAL A 275 -8.31 16.24 9.99
C VAL A 275 -8.32 17.76 9.69
N SER A 276 -7.87 18.61 10.61
CA SER A 276 -7.65 20.04 10.36
C SER A 276 -6.67 20.31 9.21
N VAL A 277 -5.72 19.39 8.97
CA VAL A 277 -4.78 19.47 7.85
C VAL A 277 -5.52 19.23 6.52
N ALA A 278 -6.52 18.34 6.49
CA ALA A 278 -7.37 18.13 5.31
C ALA A 278 -8.12 19.42 4.91
N PHE A 279 -8.67 20.13 5.89
CA PHE A 279 -9.29 21.44 5.65
C PHE A 279 -8.27 22.47 5.15
N SER A 280 -7.03 22.43 5.65
CA SER A 280 -5.96 23.32 5.19
C SER A 280 -5.55 23.03 3.73
N PHE A 281 -5.55 21.75 3.32
CA PHE A 281 -5.40 21.37 1.92
C PHE A 281 -6.56 21.88 1.06
N HIS A 282 -7.79 21.64 1.49
CA HIS A 282 -9.00 22.07 0.76
C HIS A 282 -9.04 23.59 0.57
N ALA A 283 -8.68 24.34 1.59
CA ALA A 283 -8.60 25.81 1.50
C ALA A 283 -7.57 26.32 0.48
N GLN A 284 -6.47 25.59 0.29
CA GLN A 284 -5.41 25.95 -0.69
C GLN A 284 -5.65 25.35 -2.08
N ILE A 285 -6.60 24.40 -2.23
CA ILE A 285 -6.95 23.74 -3.51
C ILE A 285 -8.45 23.93 -3.78
N PRO A 286 -8.87 25.12 -4.28
CA PRO A 286 -10.29 25.47 -4.38
C PRO A 286 -11.15 24.51 -5.23
N GLN A 287 -10.53 23.81 -6.20
CA GLN A 287 -11.20 22.83 -7.06
C GLN A 287 -11.30 21.44 -6.44
N SER A 288 -10.85 21.24 -5.20
CA SER A 288 -10.83 19.91 -4.59
C SER A 288 -12.20 19.45 -4.10
N VAL A 289 -12.38 18.14 -4.11
CA VAL A 289 -13.42 17.42 -3.36
C VAL A 289 -12.77 16.93 -2.06
N LEU A 290 -13.33 17.30 -0.91
CA LEU A 290 -12.89 16.81 0.40
C LEU A 290 -13.88 15.76 0.92
N GLU A 291 -13.41 14.55 1.16
CA GLU A 291 -14.17 13.46 1.76
C GLU A 291 -13.59 13.09 3.13
N ILE A 292 -14.43 13.18 4.18
CA ILE A 292 -14.06 12.85 5.56
C ILE A 292 -14.80 11.59 5.98
N TYR A 293 -14.05 10.57 6.41
CA TYR A 293 -14.57 9.24 6.74
C TYR A 293 -14.62 9.03 8.26
N ASP A 294 -15.83 8.95 8.80
CA ASP A 294 -16.05 8.64 10.22
C ASP A 294 -15.61 7.21 10.55
N GLY A 295 -15.01 7.00 11.72
CA GLY A 295 -14.49 5.71 12.17
C GLY A 295 -13.23 5.25 11.45
N CYS A 296 -12.49 6.16 10.81
CA CYS A 296 -11.24 5.88 10.11
C CYS A 296 -10.12 6.76 10.66
N GLY A 297 -8.94 6.14 10.90
CA GLY A 297 -7.71 6.83 11.28
C GLY A 297 -6.81 7.11 10.08
N HIS A 298 -5.51 7.21 10.32
CA HIS A 298 -4.49 7.46 9.30
C HIS A 298 -4.40 6.37 8.22
N LEU A 299 -4.92 5.18 8.51
CA LEU A 299 -4.92 4.06 7.59
C LEU A 299 -6.24 3.94 6.80
N ALA A 300 -6.95 5.05 6.52
CA ALA A 300 -8.25 5.04 5.86
C ALA A 300 -8.28 4.24 4.54
N PRO A 301 -7.28 4.30 3.64
CA PRO A 301 -7.24 3.47 2.43
C PRO A 301 -7.23 1.96 2.69
N ARG A 302 -6.78 1.54 3.87
CA ARG A 302 -6.70 0.14 4.29
C ARG A 302 -7.88 -0.28 5.15
N GLU A 303 -8.26 0.53 6.14
CA GLU A 303 -9.26 0.20 7.16
C GLU A 303 -10.68 0.45 6.70
N CYS A 304 -10.86 1.44 5.83
CA CYS A 304 -12.14 1.90 5.32
C CYS A 304 -12.22 1.75 3.80
N SER A 305 -11.46 0.79 3.25
CA SER A 305 -11.36 0.55 1.80
C SER A 305 -12.69 0.25 1.13
N ASP A 306 -13.67 -0.26 1.88
CA ASP A 306 -15.05 -0.50 1.47
C ASP A 306 -15.82 0.80 1.14
N ARG A 307 -15.43 1.93 1.71
CA ARG A 307 -15.97 3.27 1.44
C ARG A 307 -15.03 4.12 0.61
N VAL A 308 -13.74 4.13 0.94
CA VAL A 308 -12.70 4.90 0.24
C VAL A 308 -12.58 4.46 -1.23
N GLY A 309 -12.58 3.17 -1.50
CA GLY A 309 -12.40 2.63 -2.87
C GLY A 309 -13.51 3.06 -3.83
N PRO A 310 -14.80 2.81 -3.53
CA PRO A 310 -15.91 3.23 -4.39
C PRO A 310 -15.97 4.75 -4.61
N ASN A 311 -15.74 5.56 -3.57
CA ASN A 311 -15.75 7.02 -3.70
C ASN A 311 -14.56 7.51 -4.54
N SER A 312 -13.37 6.97 -4.32
CA SER A 312 -12.20 7.26 -5.17
C SER A 312 -12.44 6.91 -6.63
N LEU A 313 -13.04 5.74 -6.91
CA LEU A 313 -13.42 5.35 -8.27
C LEU A 313 -14.46 6.30 -8.88
N ALA A 314 -15.47 6.73 -8.12
CA ALA A 314 -16.46 7.68 -8.57
C ALA A 314 -15.78 9.01 -8.97
N PHE A 315 -14.84 9.51 -8.16
CA PHE A 315 -14.06 10.70 -8.47
C PHE A 315 -13.19 10.52 -9.73
N LEU A 316 -12.44 9.40 -9.83
CA LEU A 316 -11.54 9.13 -10.96
C LEU A 316 -12.27 8.96 -12.29
N LYS A 317 -13.55 8.57 -12.26
CA LYS A 317 -14.36 8.29 -13.46
C LYS A 317 -15.37 9.40 -13.79
N ALA A 318 -15.53 10.39 -12.92
CA ALA A 318 -16.50 11.46 -13.13
C ALA A 318 -16.18 12.26 -14.41
N ASP A 319 -17.16 12.35 -15.32
CA ASP A 319 -17.09 13.16 -16.52
C ASP A 319 -18.43 13.89 -16.71
N PRO A 320 -18.47 15.21 -16.55
CA PRO A 320 -17.37 16.11 -16.16
C PRO A 320 -16.83 15.83 -14.75
N PRO A 321 -15.64 16.36 -14.38
CA PRO A 321 -15.10 16.26 -13.03
C PRO A 321 -16.08 16.76 -11.98
N LEU A 322 -16.07 16.15 -10.78
CA LEU A 322 -16.94 16.56 -9.67
C LEU A 322 -16.67 18.03 -9.31
N ALA A 323 -17.75 18.77 -9.04
CA ALA A 323 -17.65 20.12 -8.50
C ALA A 323 -17.02 20.09 -7.08
N PRO A 324 -16.32 21.15 -6.68
CA PRO A 324 -15.77 21.30 -5.34
C PRO A 324 -16.86 21.12 -4.27
N LEU A 325 -16.58 20.27 -3.29
CA LEU A 325 -17.51 20.04 -2.17
C LEU A 325 -16.77 19.44 -0.97
N ILE A 326 -17.39 19.56 0.20
CA ILE A 326 -17.01 18.79 1.39
C ILE A 326 -18.09 17.76 1.64
N LYS A 327 -17.71 16.50 1.80
CA LYS A 327 -18.59 15.37 2.01
C LYS A 327 -18.15 14.59 3.25
N GLU A 328 -19.06 14.47 4.21
CA GLU A 328 -18.86 13.60 5.37
C GLU A 328 -19.48 12.23 5.10
N ILE A 329 -18.71 11.18 5.36
CA ILE A 329 -19.08 9.80 5.05
C ILE A 329 -19.17 9.04 6.38
N PRO A 330 -20.39 8.74 6.83
CA PRO A 330 -20.60 8.11 8.13
C PRO A 330 -19.93 6.74 8.19
N ALA A 331 -19.63 6.29 9.42
CA ALA A 331 -19.18 4.93 9.66
C ALA A 331 -20.23 3.95 9.13
N GLY A 332 -19.79 2.90 8.43
CA GLY A 332 -20.67 1.81 8.02
C GLY A 332 -21.34 1.14 9.25
N LYS A 333 -22.57 0.69 9.08
CA LYS A 333 -23.30 -0.07 10.11
C LYS A 333 -22.68 -1.44 10.33
#